data_6f814e1eeaebe925ea35e4dbbba384f2
#
_entry.id   6f814e1eeaebe925ea35e4dbbba384f2
#
_cell.length_a   1.000
_cell.length_b   1.000
_cell.length_c   1.000
_cell.angle_alpha   90.00
_cell.angle_beta   90.00
_cell.angle_gamma   90.00
#
_symmetry.space_group_name_H-M   'P 1'
#
loop_
_entity.id
_entity.type
_entity.pdbx_description
1 polymer ?
#
loop_
_entity_poly.entity_id
_entity_poly.type
_entity_poly.pdbx_seq_one_letter_code
_entity_poly.pdbx_strand_id
1 'polypeptide(L)'
;MEPVSLGAVQWHEIEGQWQTLVREGFHAAYLGIGEVYVGVGDVDAKIAAMSVYKDALRVWAAWAGGQIVGLVAGKVAQDRLVIYDLFVAIACRRQGIGRRLIELAIRDSQVSAVAAEVNRENVASQALFEALDFQRALVSQWFVLQVPRADQRLSL
;
A
#
# COMPACT_ATOMS: atom_id res chain seq x y z
N MET A 1 11.44 -9.99 18.69
CA MET A 1 10.67 -9.01 17.88
C MET A 1 9.27 -8.90 18.44
N GLU A 2 8.80 -7.70 18.58
CA GLU A 2 7.43 -7.47 19.02
C GLU A 2 6.43 -7.99 17.98
N PRO A 3 5.31 -8.56 18.43
CA PRO A 3 4.29 -9.03 17.50
C PRO A 3 3.68 -7.86 16.71
N VAL A 4 3.39 -8.13 15.46
CA VAL A 4 2.78 -7.14 14.57
C VAL A 4 1.28 -7.40 14.52
N SER A 5 0.49 -6.39 14.84
CA SER A 5 -0.96 -6.42 14.68
C SER A 5 -1.38 -5.54 13.51
N LEU A 6 -2.46 -5.92 12.83
CA LEU A 6 -2.96 -5.19 11.67
C LEU A 6 -4.45 -4.88 11.84
N GLY A 7 -4.88 -3.76 11.31
CA GLY A 7 -6.30 -3.40 11.33
C GLY A 7 -6.62 -2.15 10.55
N ALA A 8 -7.90 -1.96 10.25
CA ALA A 8 -8.42 -0.71 9.71
C ALA A 8 -8.32 0.38 10.77
N VAL A 9 -8.00 1.59 10.35
CA VAL A 9 -7.84 2.73 11.25
C VAL A 9 -8.45 3.98 10.64
N GLN A 10 -8.61 5.00 11.48
CA GLN A 10 -8.92 6.34 11.03
C GLN A 10 -7.62 7.15 10.93
N TRP A 11 -7.54 8.05 9.98
CA TRP A 11 -6.33 8.85 9.77
C TRP A 11 -5.91 9.61 11.01
N HIS A 12 -6.88 10.13 11.79
CA HIS A 12 -6.56 10.88 13.01
C HIS A 12 -5.86 10.01 14.06
N GLU A 13 -6.09 8.70 14.06
CA GLU A 13 -5.47 7.78 15.03
C GLU A 13 -3.97 7.59 14.76
N ILE A 14 -3.52 7.86 13.56
CA ILE A 14 -2.13 7.68 13.15
C ILE A 14 -1.46 9.01 12.74
N GLU A 15 -2.05 10.14 13.11
CA GLU A 15 -1.51 11.46 12.79
C GLU A 15 -0.11 11.63 13.40
N GLY A 16 0.80 12.21 12.62
CA GLY A 16 2.21 12.29 12.99
C GLY A 16 2.99 11.03 12.63
N GLN A 17 2.44 9.86 12.86
CA GLN A 17 3.09 8.59 12.56
C GLN A 17 3.09 8.27 11.07
N TRP A 18 1.99 8.54 10.36
CA TRP A 18 1.93 8.24 8.94
C TRP A 18 2.93 9.10 8.14
N GLN A 19 3.11 10.36 8.54
CA GLN A 19 4.09 11.23 7.89
C GLN A 19 5.51 10.70 8.06
N THR A 20 5.86 10.27 9.26
CA THR A 20 7.17 9.69 9.56
C THR A 20 7.40 8.42 8.73
N LEU A 21 6.39 7.56 8.65
CA LEU A 21 6.47 6.31 7.89
C LEU A 21 6.63 6.57 6.38
N VAL A 22 5.86 7.53 5.84
CA VAL A 22 5.97 7.92 4.43
C VAL A 22 7.36 8.47 4.14
N ARG A 23 7.88 9.33 5.00
CA ARG A 23 9.20 9.93 4.83
C ARG A 23 10.28 8.85 4.75
N GLU A 24 10.26 7.90 5.66
CA GLU A 24 11.18 6.78 5.69
C GLU A 24 11.01 5.87 4.46
N GLY A 25 9.78 5.48 4.17
CA GLY A 25 9.46 4.55 3.09
C GLY A 25 9.70 5.13 1.70
N PHE A 26 9.46 6.42 1.53
CA PHE A 26 9.69 7.11 0.27
C PHE A 26 11.17 7.07 -0.12
N HIS A 27 12.04 7.43 0.81
CA HIS A 27 13.48 7.39 0.56
C HIS A 27 13.96 5.99 0.23
N ALA A 28 13.48 4.99 0.95
CA ALA A 28 13.88 3.61 0.73
C ALA A 28 13.41 3.07 -0.63
N ALA A 29 12.20 3.45 -1.06
CA ALA A 29 11.65 3.01 -2.34
C ALA A 29 12.44 3.54 -3.54
N TYR A 30 13.06 4.71 -3.37
CA TYR A 30 13.77 5.39 -4.46
C TYR A 30 15.28 5.49 -4.22
N LEU A 31 15.78 4.78 -3.22
CA LEU A 31 17.20 4.75 -2.93
C LEU A 31 17.96 4.11 -4.09
N GLY A 32 18.95 4.81 -4.62
CA GLY A 32 19.77 4.33 -5.75
C GLY A 32 19.25 4.72 -7.13
N ILE A 33 18.07 5.34 -7.22
CA ILE A 33 17.55 5.84 -8.49
C ILE A 33 18.20 7.19 -8.85
N GLY A 34 18.69 7.91 -7.83
CA GLY A 34 19.48 9.14 -8.03
C GLY A 34 18.69 10.30 -8.60
N GLU A 35 19.42 11.25 -9.18
CA GLU A 35 18.85 12.49 -9.72
C GLU A 35 18.01 12.29 -10.97
N VAL A 36 18.00 11.09 -11.52
CA VAL A 36 17.26 10.80 -12.76
C VAL A 36 15.76 10.67 -12.50
N TYR A 37 15.35 10.63 -11.25
CA TYR A 37 13.94 10.44 -10.92
C TYR A 37 13.19 11.77 -10.85
N VAL A 38 12.84 12.29 -12.03
CA VAL A 38 12.29 13.63 -12.19
C VAL A 38 10.79 13.71 -11.97
N GLY A 39 10.11 12.61 -11.67
CA GLY A 39 8.65 12.59 -11.64
C GLY A 39 8.01 12.48 -10.26
N VAL A 40 8.79 12.18 -9.21
CA VAL A 40 8.22 11.88 -7.89
C VAL A 40 8.17 13.09 -6.98
N GLY A 41 8.96 14.12 -7.28
CA GLY A 41 9.13 15.25 -6.37
C GLY A 41 9.90 14.81 -5.12
N ASP A 42 9.94 15.68 -4.14
CA ASP A 42 10.56 15.34 -2.87
C ASP A 42 9.52 14.73 -1.91
N VAL A 43 9.99 14.22 -0.78
CA VAL A 43 9.14 13.57 0.22
C VAL A 43 8.14 14.56 0.84
N ASP A 44 8.52 15.84 0.97
CA ASP A 44 7.63 16.86 1.50
C ASP A 44 6.46 17.11 0.56
N ALA A 45 6.70 17.12 -0.76
CA ALA A 45 5.65 17.22 -1.76
C ALA A 45 4.71 16.01 -1.71
N LYS A 46 5.25 14.81 -1.48
CA LYS A 46 4.42 13.59 -1.32
C LYS A 46 3.54 13.68 -0.08
N ILE A 47 4.08 14.10 1.06
CA ILE A 47 3.32 14.25 2.29
C ILE A 47 2.25 15.34 2.13
N ALA A 48 2.58 16.46 1.49
CA ALA A 48 1.61 17.52 1.21
C ALA A 48 0.47 17.02 0.33
N ALA A 49 0.76 16.25 -0.71
CA ALA A 49 -0.25 15.67 -1.57
C ALA A 49 -1.16 14.70 -0.81
N MET A 50 -0.59 13.81 0.00
CA MET A 50 -1.37 12.88 0.83
C MET A 50 -2.26 13.62 1.82
N SER A 51 -1.78 14.72 2.41
CA SER A 51 -2.56 15.54 3.33
C SER A 51 -3.82 16.09 2.69
N VAL A 52 -3.80 16.32 1.37
CA VAL A 52 -4.96 16.81 0.63
C VAL A 52 -5.96 15.70 0.31
N TYR A 53 -5.48 14.54 -0.17
CA TYR A 53 -6.38 13.50 -0.67
C TYR A 53 -6.70 12.38 0.32
N LYS A 54 -5.97 12.25 1.44
CA LYS A 54 -6.09 11.08 2.34
C LYS A 54 -7.50 10.87 2.90
N ASP A 55 -8.24 11.93 3.16
CA ASP A 55 -9.57 11.83 3.76
C ASP A 55 -10.59 11.13 2.85
N ALA A 56 -10.31 11.07 1.54
CA ALA A 56 -11.11 10.31 0.60
C ALA A 56 -10.73 8.83 0.55
N LEU A 57 -9.68 8.41 1.28
CA LEU A 57 -9.16 7.06 1.28
C LEU A 57 -9.42 6.35 2.59
N ARG A 58 -9.62 5.05 2.50
CA ARG A 58 -9.55 4.15 3.65
C ARG A 58 -8.08 3.82 3.90
N VAL A 59 -7.76 3.53 5.17
CA VAL A 59 -6.40 3.18 5.55
C VAL A 59 -6.39 2.00 6.51
N TRP A 60 -5.43 1.11 6.30
CA TRP A 60 -5.14 -0.03 7.15
C TRP A 60 -3.70 0.09 7.60
N ALA A 61 -3.44 -0.24 8.84
CA ALA A 61 -2.10 -0.09 9.41
C ALA A 61 -1.63 -1.36 10.11
N ALA A 62 -0.32 -1.49 10.19
CA ALA A 62 0.36 -2.51 10.97
C ALA A 62 1.10 -1.84 12.11
N TRP A 63 1.01 -2.41 13.30
CA TRP A 63 1.64 -1.88 14.51
C TRP A 63 2.62 -2.87 15.11
N ALA A 64 3.69 -2.31 15.68
CA ALA A 64 4.60 -3.01 16.56
C ALA A 64 4.96 -2.05 17.70
N GLY A 65 4.72 -2.47 18.95
CA GLY A 65 5.09 -1.65 20.11
C GLY A 65 4.42 -0.27 20.17
N GLY A 66 3.17 -0.16 19.72
CA GLY A 66 2.42 1.09 19.76
C GLY A 66 2.74 2.08 18.65
N GLN A 67 3.63 1.71 17.72
CA GLN A 67 3.96 2.52 16.55
C GLN A 67 3.54 1.82 15.28
N ILE A 68 3.10 2.59 14.28
CA ILE A 68 2.82 1.99 13.00
C ILE A 68 4.14 1.65 12.29
N VAL A 69 4.18 0.46 11.72
CA VAL A 69 5.33 -0.03 10.95
C VAL A 69 4.97 -0.28 9.50
N GLY A 70 3.73 -0.06 9.13
CA GLY A 70 3.26 -0.14 7.76
C GLY A 70 1.87 0.45 7.63
N LEU A 71 1.54 0.89 6.41
CA LEU A 71 0.18 1.31 6.06
C LEU A 71 -0.09 1.00 4.59
N VAL A 72 -1.35 0.76 4.29
CA VAL A 72 -1.87 0.76 2.93
C VAL A 72 -3.11 1.64 2.91
N ALA A 73 -3.23 2.49 1.90
CA ALA A 73 -4.35 3.38 1.74
C ALA A 73 -4.93 3.24 0.33
N GLY A 74 -6.25 3.27 0.22
CA GLY A 74 -6.90 3.12 -1.05
C GLY A 74 -8.35 3.59 -1.03
N LYS A 75 -8.89 3.73 -2.24
CA LYS A 75 -10.28 4.14 -2.45
C LYS A 75 -11.12 2.93 -2.85
N VAL A 76 -12.26 2.76 -2.17
CA VAL A 76 -13.25 1.74 -2.53
C VAL A 76 -14.40 2.43 -3.25
N ALA A 77 -14.63 2.06 -4.50
CA ALA A 77 -15.72 2.58 -5.31
C ALA A 77 -16.07 1.56 -6.39
N GLN A 78 -17.37 1.39 -6.69
CA GLN A 78 -17.84 0.54 -7.78
C GLN A 78 -17.30 -0.89 -7.71
N ASP A 79 -17.33 -1.48 -6.52
CA ASP A 79 -16.85 -2.85 -6.27
C ASP A 79 -15.36 -3.03 -6.59
N ARG A 80 -14.58 -1.96 -6.46
CA ARG A 80 -13.14 -1.97 -6.74
C ARG A 80 -12.39 -1.25 -5.62
N LEU A 81 -11.24 -1.80 -5.23
CA LEU A 81 -10.27 -1.13 -4.39
C LEU A 81 -9.12 -0.64 -5.28
N VAL A 82 -8.86 0.64 -5.25
CA VAL A 82 -7.68 1.22 -5.90
C VAL A 82 -6.68 1.58 -4.81
N ILE A 83 -5.53 0.93 -4.82
CA ILE A 83 -4.46 1.18 -3.85
C ILE A 83 -3.66 2.38 -4.32
N TYR A 84 -3.60 3.40 -3.49
CA TYR A 84 -2.85 4.63 -3.75
C TYR A 84 -1.48 4.63 -3.10
N ASP A 85 -1.40 4.11 -1.88
CA ASP A 85 -0.17 4.19 -1.09
C ASP A 85 0.06 2.91 -0.32
N LEU A 86 1.30 2.46 -0.28
CA LEU A 86 1.76 1.33 0.52
C LEU A 86 3.16 1.66 1.03
N PHE A 87 3.32 1.71 2.35
CA PHE A 87 4.61 1.98 2.98
C PHE A 87 4.85 0.97 4.11
N VAL A 88 6.08 0.47 4.20
CA VAL A 88 6.53 -0.40 5.29
C VAL A 88 7.85 0.15 5.80
N ALA A 89 7.98 0.27 7.13
CA ALA A 89 9.20 0.72 7.77
C ALA A 89 10.39 -0.13 7.33
N ILE A 90 11.53 0.50 7.08
CA ILE A 90 12.72 -0.19 6.56
C ILE A 90 13.12 -1.36 7.46
N ALA A 91 13.13 -1.14 8.78
CA ALA A 91 13.51 -2.17 9.76
C ALA A 91 12.53 -3.36 9.78
N CYS A 92 11.34 -3.19 9.22
CA CYS A 92 10.29 -4.22 9.24
C CYS A 92 10.07 -4.88 7.87
N ARG A 93 10.90 -4.58 6.89
CA ARG A 93 10.80 -5.17 5.56
C ARG A 93 11.21 -6.64 5.57
N ARG A 94 10.81 -7.38 4.53
CA ARG A 94 11.05 -8.81 4.37
C ARG A 94 10.38 -9.69 5.44
N GLN A 95 9.40 -9.15 6.15
CA GLN A 95 8.63 -9.90 7.15
C GLN A 95 7.18 -10.15 6.70
N GLY A 96 6.87 -9.84 5.44
CA GLY A 96 5.55 -10.06 4.88
C GLY A 96 4.50 -9.04 5.33
N ILE A 97 4.88 -7.92 5.92
CA ILE A 97 3.93 -6.91 6.41
C ILE A 97 3.14 -6.27 5.27
N GLY A 98 3.81 -5.89 4.19
CA GLY A 98 3.15 -5.33 3.01
C GLY A 98 2.13 -6.28 2.41
N ARG A 99 2.49 -7.55 2.29
CA ARG A 99 1.60 -8.62 1.83
C ARG A 99 0.37 -8.75 2.72
N ARG A 100 0.58 -8.81 4.03
CA ARG A 100 -0.52 -8.95 5.00
C ARG A 100 -1.45 -7.74 4.98
N LEU A 101 -0.91 -6.54 4.81
CA LEU A 101 -1.69 -5.30 4.69
C LEU A 101 -2.58 -5.32 3.45
N ILE A 102 -2.03 -5.71 2.30
CA ILE A 102 -2.80 -5.79 1.06
C ILE A 102 -3.90 -6.85 1.19
N GLU A 103 -3.57 -8.02 1.71
CA GLU A 103 -4.55 -9.09 1.93
C GLU A 103 -5.67 -8.65 2.87
N LEU A 104 -5.34 -7.95 3.94
CA LEU A 104 -6.32 -7.39 4.87
C LEU A 104 -7.22 -6.38 4.18
N ALA A 105 -6.64 -5.44 3.43
CA ALA A 105 -7.39 -4.41 2.73
C ALA A 105 -8.38 -5.02 1.72
N ILE A 106 -7.95 -6.03 0.99
CA ILE A 106 -8.80 -6.75 0.03
C ILE A 106 -9.95 -7.44 0.75
N ARG A 107 -9.65 -8.18 1.78
CA ARG A 107 -10.65 -8.93 2.54
C ARG A 107 -11.66 -8.00 3.22
N ASP A 108 -11.17 -6.94 3.84
CA ASP A 108 -12.00 -5.98 4.56
C ASP A 108 -12.88 -5.15 3.62
N SER A 109 -12.41 -4.86 2.42
CA SER A 109 -13.15 -4.08 1.42
C SER A 109 -14.26 -4.85 0.74
N GLN A 110 -14.19 -6.17 0.71
CA GLN A 110 -15.19 -7.06 0.07
C GLN A 110 -15.44 -6.70 -1.40
N VAL A 111 -14.38 -6.36 -2.12
CA VAL A 111 -14.44 -5.97 -3.52
C VAL A 111 -14.15 -7.14 -4.45
N SER A 112 -14.56 -7.03 -5.72
CA SER A 112 -14.31 -8.07 -6.73
C SER A 112 -13.06 -7.77 -7.57
N ALA A 113 -12.52 -6.56 -7.50
CA ALA A 113 -11.32 -6.19 -8.24
C ALA A 113 -10.46 -5.24 -7.42
N VAL A 114 -9.17 -5.35 -7.59
CA VAL A 114 -8.19 -4.47 -6.95
C VAL A 114 -7.23 -3.97 -8.03
N ALA A 115 -6.89 -2.70 -7.98
CA ALA A 115 -5.92 -2.10 -8.88
C ALA A 115 -4.90 -1.29 -8.10
N ALA A 116 -3.67 -1.28 -8.58
CA ALA A 116 -2.60 -0.49 -8.00
C ALA A 116 -1.72 0.05 -9.13
N GLU A 117 -1.39 1.33 -9.06
CA GLU A 117 -0.39 1.91 -9.95
C GLU A 117 0.96 1.86 -9.25
N VAL A 118 1.93 1.23 -9.87
CA VAL A 118 3.27 1.05 -9.31
C VAL A 118 4.29 1.64 -10.26
N ASN A 119 5.13 2.51 -9.73
CA ASN A 119 6.18 3.11 -10.53
C ASN A 119 7.15 2.05 -11.05
N ARG A 120 7.63 2.25 -12.29
CA ARG A 120 8.53 1.29 -12.95
C ARG A 120 9.83 1.06 -12.19
N GLU A 121 10.30 2.07 -11.49
CA GLU A 121 11.54 1.99 -10.72
C GLU A 121 11.34 1.33 -9.35
N ASN A 122 10.09 1.18 -8.91
CA ASN A 122 9.80 0.54 -7.63
C ASN A 122 9.70 -0.98 -7.80
N VAL A 123 10.85 -1.62 -7.99
CA VAL A 123 10.96 -3.05 -8.26
C VAL A 123 10.42 -3.90 -7.12
N ALA A 124 10.64 -3.45 -5.88
CA ALA A 124 10.15 -4.19 -4.70
C ALA A 124 8.63 -4.27 -4.66
N SER A 125 7.93 -3.17 -4.95
CA SER A 125 6.47 -3.17 -5.00
C SER A 125 5.94 -3.99 -6.17
N GLN A 126 6.60 -3.92 -7.33
CA GLN A 126 6.22 -4.73 -8.48
C GLN A 126 6.29 -6.22 -8.13
N ALA A 127 7.40 -6.65 -7.51
CA ALA A 127 7.57 -8.03 -7.10
C ALA A 127 6.50 -8.47 -6.09
N LEU A 128 6.15 -7.59 -5.15
CA LEU A 128 5.11 -7.88 -4.16
C LEU A 128 3.75 -8.09 -4.81
N PHE A 129 3.34 -7.19 -5.71
CA PHE A 129 2.06 -7.33 -6.40
C PHE A 129 2.02 -8.56 -7.30
N GLU A 130 3.10 -8.86 -7.99
CA GLU A 130 3.19 -10.09 -8.79
C GLU A 130 3.11 -11.35 -7.91
N ALA A 131 3.75 -11.35 -6.75
CA ALA A 131 3.67 -12.46 -5.80
C ALA A 131 2.26 -12.64 -5.22
N LEU A 132 1.43 -11.61 -5.26
CA LEU A 132 0.03 -11.66 -4.83
C LEU A 132 -0.92 -11.97 -6.01
N ASP A 133 -0.38 -12.41 -7.13
CA ASP A 133 -1.11 -12.78 -8.35
C ASP A 133 -1.79 -11.60 -9.07
N PHE A 134 -1.32 -10.38 -8.83
CA PHE A 134 -1.72 -9.25 -9.63
C PHE A 134 -1.15 -9.38 -11.03
N GLN A 135 -1.97 -9.07 -12.02
CA GLN A 135 -1.55 -9.05 -13.43
C GLN A 135 -1.10 -7.66 -13.82
N ARG A 136 0.06 -7.57 -14.45
CA ARG A 136 0.57 -6.30 -14.98
C ARG A 136 -0.24 -5.93 -16.22
N ALA A 137 -0.76 -4.69 -16.27
CA ALA A 137 -1.45 -4.19 -17.45
C ALA A 137 -0.46 -3.94 -18.59
N LEU A 138 -0.88 -4.24 -19.83
CA LEU A 138 0.02 -4.27 -21.00
C LEU A 138 0.61 -2.91 -21.37
N VAL A 139 -0.09 -1.81 -21.08
CA VAL A 139 0.28 -0.48 -21.59
C VAL A 139 0.45 0.56 -20.49
N SER A 140 0.52 0.15 -19.23
CA SER A 140 0.59 1.09 -18.11
C SER A 140 1.35 0.50 -16.93
N GLN A 141 1.49 1.29 -15.89
CA GLN A 141 2.11 0.85 -14.63
C GLN A 141 1.08 0.23 -13.67
N TRP A 142 -0.09 -0.14 -14.18
CA TRP A 142 -1.15 -0.70 -13.36
C TRP A 142 -1.01 -2.20 -13.16
N PHE A 143 -1.32 -2.64 -11.95
CA PHE A 143 -1.45 -4.03 -11.54
C PHE A 143 -2.89 -4.26 -11.13
N VAL A 144 -3.52 -5.31 -11.63
CA VAL A 144 -4.93 -5.61 -11.41
C VAL A 144 -5.10 -7.03 -10.90
N LEU A 145 -5.96 -7.20 -9.93
CA LEU A 145 -6.33 -8.49 -9.38
C LEU A 145 -7.85 -8.65 -9.42
N GLN A 146 -8.33 -9.77 -9.97
CA GLN A 146 -9.71 -10.20 -9.86
C GLN A 146 -9.83 -11.04 -8.59
N VAL A 147 -10.74 -10.63 -7.71
CA VAL A 147 -10.97 -11.32 -6.44
C VAL A 147 -12.17 -12.26 -6.62
N PRO A 148 -12.00 -13.59 -6.43
CA PRO A 148 -13.12 -14.50 -6.51
C PRO A 148 -14.21 -14.16 -5.48
N ARG A 149 -15.47 -14.24 -5.88
CA ARG A 149 -16.59 -14.06 -4.96
C ARG A 149 -16.63 -15.23 -3.98
N ALA A 150 -17.24 -15.00 -2.80
CA ALA A 150 -17.31 -16.03 -1.76
C ALA A 150 -18.01 -17.30 -2.25
N ASP A 151 -19.05 -17.18 -3.07
CA ASP A 151 -19.76 -18.32 -3.68
C ASP A 151 -18.86 -19.10 -4.66
N GLN A 152 -18.01 -18.41 -5.40
CA GLN A 152 -17.04 -19.05 -6.29
C GLN A 152 -15.93 -19.77 -5.52
N ARG A 153 -15.55 -19.25 -4.35
CA ARG A 153 -14.57 -19.91 -3.50
C ARG A 153 -15.07 -21.22 -2.92
N LEU A 154 -16.35 -21.31 -2.66
CA LEU A 154 -16.98 -22.52 -2.10
C LEU A 154 -17.15 -23.63 -3.12
N SER A 155 -17.09 -23.32 -4.41
CA SER A 155 -17.23 -24.30 -5.50
C SER A 155 -15.91 -24.94 -5.91
N LEU A 156 -14.82 -24.54 -5.28
CA LEU A 156 -13.51 -25.13 -5.49
C LEU A 156 -13.19 -26.15 -4.39
#